data_21c9a90e972cba54b7556052ed567834
#
_entry.id   21c9a90e972cba54b7556052ed567834
#
_cell.length_a   1.000
_cell.length_b   1.000
_cell.length_c   1.000
_cell.angle_alpha   90.00
_cell.angle_beta   90.00
_cell.angle_gamma   90.00
#
_symmetry.space_group_name_H-M   'P 1'
#
loop_
_entity.id
_entity.type
_entity.pdbx_description
1 polymer ?
#
loop_
_entity_poly.entity_id
_entity_poly.type
_entity_poly.pdbx_seq_one_letter_code
_entity_poly.pdbx_strand_id
1 'polypeptide(L)'
;MSIACLRRALRVGPAHHVGHEVEEVIPIGPVSGPLTVGRVAEIEELTEFKKPIRACKVDVGEAELRDIVCGATNFAVGDLVVVALPGTTLPGDFTIGSRKTYGRLSDGMICSAAEMNLGVDHSGILVLPPGTAEPGARAADVLGLDDVVFHLAITPDRGYCLSVRGLAREIACAYDLDYVDPADVPPLPVEGPALGVTIEPGTGVSRFALRPVTGIDPKALSPWW
;
A
#
# COMPACT_ATOMS: atom_id res chain seq x y z
N MET A 1 2.54 -5.41 18.49
CA MET A 1 3.36 -6.45 17.76
C MET A 1 3.58 -5.89 16.37
N SER A 2 4.84 -5.70 15.94
CA SER A 2 5.08 -5.13 14.61
C SER A 2 4.82 -6.19 13.53
N ILE A 3 4.40 -5.76 12.33
CA ILE A 3 4.22 -6.61 11.14
C ILE A 3 5.49 -7.44 10.86
N ALA A 4 6.68 -6.89 11.14
CA ALA A 4 7.95 -7.60 11.02
C ALA A 4 8.07 -8.82 11.97
N CYS A 5 7.46 -8.77 13.15
CA CYS A 5 7.41 -9.88 14.08
C CYS A 5 6.47 -10.98 13.56
N LEU A 6 5.32 -10.59 13.01
CA LEU A 6 4.38 -11.51 12.35
C LEU A 6 5.01 -12.21 11.14
N ARG A 7 5.78 -11.47 10.32
CA ARG A 7 6.53 -12.01 9.17
C ARG A 7 7.54 -13.10 9.58
N ARG A 8 8.26 -12.87 10.68
CA ARG A 8 9.24 -13.82 11.19
C ARG A 8 8.56 -15.05 11.81
N ALA A 9 7.44 -14.84 12.47
CA ALA A 9 6.66 -15.86 13.14
C ALA A 9 6.01 -16.85 12.18
N LEU A 10 5.49 -16.38 11.05
CA LEU A 10 4.78 -17.22 10.09
C LEU A 10 5.72 -17.87 9.04
N ARG A 11 6.97 -17.41 8.91
CA ARG A 11 7.91 -17.98 7.94
C ARG A 11 8.43 -19.38 8.26
N VAL A 12 8.44 -19.81 9.51
CA VAL A 12 8.98 -21.13 9.86
C VAL A 12 8.35 -21.68 11.15
N GLY A 13 7.45 -22.60 11.03
CA GLY A 13 7.20 -23.62 12.05
C GLY A 13 6.13 -23.42 13.13
N PRO A 14 5.96 -22.30 13.86
CA PRO A 14 5.04 -22.27 15.00
C PRO A 14 3.56 -22.10 14.67
N ALA A 15 3.18 -21.62 13.48
CA ALA A 15 1.76 -21.59 13.08
C ALA A 15 1.15 -23.00 13.13
N HIS A 16 1.93 -24.03 12.80
CA HIS A 16 1.53 -25.43 12.95
C HIS A 16 1.44 -25.87 14.43
N HIS A 17 2.20 -25.26 15.36
CA HIS A 17 2.15 -25.61 16.78
C HIS A 17 0.87 -25.12 17.45
N VAL A 18 0.24 -24.06 16.94
CA VAL A 18 -1.07 -23.59 17.44
C VAL A 18 -2.25 -24.12 16.63
N GLY A 19 -2.00 -25.03 15.67
CA GLY A 19 -3.03 -25.73 14.92
C GLY A 19 -3.71 -24.88 13.84
N HIS A 20 -3.01 -23.88 13.27
CA HIS A 20 -3.44 -23.21 12.04
C HIS A 20 -2.73 -23.82 10.85
N GLU A 21 -3.50 -24.18 9.84
CA GLU A 21 -2.98 -24.65 8.56
C GLU A 21 -2.77 -23.45 7.62
N VAL A 22 -1.57 -23.34 7.06
CA VAL A 22 -1.26 -22.35 6.02
C VAL A 22 -1.52 -23.01 4.68
N GLU A 23 -2.58 -22.59 3.99
CA GLU A 23 -2.94 -23.12 2.66
C GLU A 23 -2.06 -22.54 1.56
N GLU A 24 -1.74 -21.25 1.67
CA GLU A 24 -0.97 -20.56 0.65
C GLU A 24 -0.14 -19.41 1.25
N VAL A 25 1.02 -19.16 0.64
CA VAL A 25 1.89 -18.02 0.95
C VAL A 25 2.09 -17.21 -0.33
N ILE A 26 1.51 -16.01 -0.38
CA ILE A 26 1.51 -15.15 -1.56
C ILE A 26 2.45 -13.98 -1.31
N PRO A 27 3.59 -13.86 -2.03
CA PRO A 27 4.40 -12.65 -1.99
C PRO A 27 3.63 -11.45 -2.54
N ILE A 28 3.69 -10.31 -1.84
CA ILE A 28 3.14 -9.04 -2.33
C ILE A 28 4.18 -8.41 -3.27
N GLY A 29 3.73 -8.02 -4.48
CA GLY A 29 4.51 -7.26 -5.44
C GLY A 29 5.86 -7.90 -5.79
N PRO A 30 5.91 -8.95 -6.63
CA PRO A 30 7.17 -9.51 -7.09
C PRO A 30 7.91 -8.49 -7.98
N VAL A 31 8.53 -7.50 -7.36
CA VAL A 31 9.39 -6.52 -8.01
C VAL A 31 10.82 -6.82 -7.64
N SER A 32 11.69 -6.94 -8.63
CA SER A 32 13.13 -7.11 -8.42
C SER A 32 13.91 -5.99 -9.10
N GLY A 33 15.09 -5.67 -8.57
CA GLY A 33 15.93 -4.61 -9.10
C GLY A 33 15.72 -3.24 -8.42
N PRO A 34 16.26 -2.17 -9.00
CA PRO A 34 16.30 -0.86 -8.38
C PRO A 34 14.98 -0.10 -8.53
N LEU A 35 14.06 -0.29 -7.57
CA LEU A 35 12.83 0.49 -7.41
C LEU A 35 13.06 1.55 -6.33
N THR A 36 12.95 2.84 -6.68
CA THR A 36 13.32 3.95 -5.81
C THR A 36 12.21 4.99 -5.69
N VAL A 37 12.23 5.77 -4.62
CA VAL A 37 11.42 6.99 -4.51
C VAL A 37 12.13 8.10 -5.26
N GLY A 38 11.40 8.81 -6.12
CA GLY A 38 11.88 9.98 -6.82
C GLY A 38 11.06 11.21 -6.50
N ARG A 39 11.66 12.39 -6.65
CA ARG A 39 10.97 13.68 -6.63
C ARG A 39 10.96 14.30 -8.01
N VAL A 40 9.79 14.66 -8.47
CA VAL A 40 9.64 15.34 -9.78
C VAL A 40 10.22 16.74 -9.68
N ALA A 41 11.34 16.99 -10.36
CA ALA A 41 12.02 18.29 -10.36
C ALA A 41 11.50 19.22 -11.46
N GLU A 42 11.29 18.68 -12.66
CA GLU A 42 10.82 19.45 -13.82
C GLU A 42 9.83 18.63 -14.65
N ILE A 43 8.89 19.32 -15.29
CA ILE A 43 7.93 18.72 -16.23
C ILE A 43 7.88 19.59 -17.48
N GLU A 44 8.11 18.98 -18.64
CA GLU A 44 7.89 19.57 -19.96
C GLU A 44 6.73 18.85 -20.64
N GLU A 45 5.65 19.58 -20.99
CA GLU A 45 4.52 19.01 -21.72
C GLU A 45 4.87 18.89 -23.20
N LEU A 46 4.83 17.69 -23.76
CA LEU A 46 5.05 17.44 -25.18
C LEU A 46 3.71 17.57 -25.94
N THR A 47 3.39 18.77 -26.40
CA THR A 47 2.09 19.10 -27.01
C THR A 47 1.93 18.63 -28.47
N GLU A 48 3.00 18.09 -29.07
CA GLU A 48 3.03 17.61 -30.47
C GLU A 48 2.25 16.31 -30.67
N PHE A 49 1.89 15.61 -29.56
CA PHE A 49 1.24 14.31 -29.60
C PHE A 49 -0.25 14.40 -29.26
N LYS A 50 -1.05 13.49 -29.84
CA LYS A 50 -2.51 13.43 -29.58
C LYS A 50 -2.87 13.09 -28.14
N LYS A 51 -1.97 12.41 -27.42
CA LYS A 51 -2.13 12.08 -26.01
C LYS A 51 -1.23 12.99 -25.19
N PRO A 52 -1.62 13.36 -23.96
CA PRO A 52 -0.72 14.10 -23.08
C PRO A 52 0.51 13.24 -22.78
N ILE A 53 1.68 13.77 -23.10
CA ILE A 53 2.97 13.16 -22.82
C ILE A 53 3.82 14.18 -22.09
N ARG A 54 4.51 13.77 -21.06
CA ARG A 54 5.39 14.58 -20.22
C ARG A 54 6.81 14.07 -20.29
N ALA A 55 7.75 14.95 -20.58
CA ALA A 55 9.16 14.72 -20.32
C ALA A 55 9.49 15.29 -18.94
N CYS A 56 9.90 14.41 -18.02
CA CYS A 56 10.13 14.76 -16.63
C CYS A 56 11.62 14.63 -16.30
N LYS A 57 12.12 15.53 -15.46
CA LYS A 57 13.37 15.33 -14.75
C LYS A 57 13.05 14.94 -13.32
N VAL A 58 13.60 13.82 -12.87
CA VAL A 58 13.28 13.24 -11.58
C VAL A 58 14.57 13.05 -10.78
N ASP A 59 14.58 13.62 -9.58
CA ASP A 59 15.60 13.38 -8.57
C ASP A 59 15.34 12.01 -7.94
N VAL A 60 16.25 11.08 -8.11
CA VAL A 60 16.21 9.73 -7.56
C VAL A 60 17.31 9.51 -6.51
N GLY A 61 17.86 10.60 -5.93
CA GLY A 61 18.94 10.55 -4.95
C GLY A 61 20.32 10.34 -5.58
N GLU A 62 20.47 10.50 -6.90
CA GLU A 62 21.73 10.45 -7.62
C GLU A 62 22.28 11.86 -7.85
N ALA A 63 23.53 11.96 -8.33
CA ALA A 63 24.17 13.26 -8.62
C ALA A 63 23.48 14.02 -9.76
N GLU A 64 22.87 13.30 -10.71
CA GLU A 64 22.18 13.86 -11.86
C GLU A 64 20.70 13.46 -11.86
N LEU A 65 19.87 14.36 -12.37
CA LEU A 65 18.43 14.09 -12.54
C LEU A 65 18.22 13.07 -13.67
N ARG A 66 17.28 12.16 -13.50
CA ARG A 66 16.89 11.21 -14.52
C ARG A 66 15.85 11.80 -15.47
N ASP A 67 16.09 11.64 -16.76
CA ASP A 67 15.10 11.97 -17.79
C ASP A 67 14.12 10.79 -17.96
N ILE A 68 12.83 11.04 -17.71
CA ILE A 68 11.80 10.01 -17.79
C ILE A 68 10.58 10.55 -18.55
N VAL A 69 10.10 9.78 -19.52
CA VAL A 69 8.89 10.12 -20.27
C VAL A 69 7.69 9.41 -19.65
N CYS A 70 6.66 10.17 -19.33
CA CYS A 70 5.44 9.66 -18.66
C CYS A 70 4.18 10.12 -19.41
N GLY A 71 3.20 9.22 -19.54
CA GLY A 71 1.89 9.52 -20.15
C GLY A 71 0.82 9.92 -19.15
N ALA A 72 1.11 9.89 -17.86
CA ALA A 72 0.16 10.29 -16.82
C ALA A 72 0.20 11.80 -16.56
N THR A 73 -0.91 12.34 -16.07
CA THR A 73 -1.06 13.79 -15.80
C THR A 73 -1.47 14.11 -14.37
N ASN A 74 -1.59 13.08 -13.51
CA ASN A 74 -2.06 13.20 -12.14
C ASN A 74 -0.98 13.57 -11.11
N PHE A 75 0.13 14.18 -11.55
CA PHE A 75 1.23 14.60 -10.68
C PHE A 75 1.78 15.97 -11.10
N ALA A 76 2.49 16.63 -10.21
CA ALA A 76 3.07 17.95 -10.37
C ALA A 76 4.56 17.99 -9.98
N VAL A 77 5.23 19.10 -10.27
CA VAL A 77 6.59 19.39 -9.78
C VAL A 77 6.57 19.43 -8.25
N GLY A 78 7.52 18.75 -7.63
CA GLY A 78 7.63 18.59 -6.19
C GLY A 78 7.05 17.28 -5.63
N ASP A 79 6.19 16.60 -6.38
CA ASP A 79 5.58 15.35 -5.96
C ASP A 79 6.60 14.22 -5.80
N LEU A 80 6.37 13.37 -4.81
CA LEU A 80 7.08 12.12 -4.63
C LEU A 80 6.41 11.02 -5.43
N VAL A 81 7.18 10.29 -6.20
CA VAL A 81 6.72 9.23 -7.10
C VAL A 81 7.58 7.98 -6.97
N VAL A 82 7.08 6.85 -7.43
CA VAL A 82 7.85 5.61 -7.47
C VAL A 82 8.45 5.44 -8.85
N VAL A 83 9.77 5.25 -8.89
CA VAL A 83 10.55 5.14 -10.13
C VAL A 83 11.20 3.77 -10.22
N ALA A 84 10.88 3.04 -11.27
CA ALA A 84 11.59 1.85 -11.69
C ALA A 84 12.76 2.25 -12.58
N LEU A 85 13.99 2.07 -12.08
CA LEU A 85 15.20 2.34 -12.84
C LEU A 85 15.52 1.18 -13.80
N PRO A 86 16.41 1.39 -14.82
CA PRO A 86 16.83 0.33 -15.71
C PRO A 86 17.37 -0.91 -14.95
N GLY A 87 16.90 -2.10 -15.34
CA GLY A 87 17.17 -3.36 -14.64
C GLY A 87 16.13 -3.76 -13.60
N THR A 88 15.13 -2.91 -13.33
CA THR A 88 13.96 -3.30 -12.51
C THR A 88 13.06 -4.21 -13.34
N THR A 89 12.65 -5.33 -12.74
CA THR A 89 11.62 -6.22 -13.31
C THR A 89 10.34 -6.08 -12.48
N LEU A 90 9.28 -5.66 -13.14
CA LEU A 90 7.94 -5.50 -12.59
C LEU A 90 7.12 -6.80 -12.76
N PRO A 91 5.97 -6.95 -12.06
CA PRO A 91 5.06 -8.07 -12.25
C PRO A 91 4.75 -8.34 -13.72
N GLY A 92 4.67 -9.64 -14.10
CA GLY A 92 4.50 -10.05 -15.49
C GLY A 92 5.80 -10.07 -16.31
N ASP A 93 6.96 -10.16 -15.63
CA ASP A 93 8.30 -10.24 -16.23
C ASP A 93 8.66 -9.03 -17.11
N PHE A 94 8.06 -7.87 -16.80
CA PHE A 94 8.32 -6.64 -17.53
C PHE A 94 9.56 -5.94 -17.01
N THR A 95 10.68 -6.04 -17.75
CA THR A 95 11.95 -5.42 -17.38
C THR A 95 12.09 -4.02 -17.95
N ILE A 96 12.41 -3.07 -17.08
CA ILE A 96 12.64 -1.66 -17.43
C ILE A 96 14.04 -1.50 -18.00
N GLY A 97 14.13 -0.77 -19.11
CA GLY A 97 15.38 -0.38 -19.75
C GLY A 97 15.36 1.07 -20.20
N SER A 98 16.54 1.65 -20.40
CA SER A 98 16.64 2.95 -21.04
C SER A 98 16.23 2.84 -22.50
N ARG A 99 15.27 3.67 -22.91
CA ARG A 99 14.75 3.66 -24.30
C ARG A 99 14.42 5.05 -24.81
N LYS A 100 14.50 5.23 -26.12
CA LYS A 100 14.05 6.44 -26.76
C LYS A 100 12.54 6.36 -27.02
N THR A 101 11.78 7.28 -26.43
CA THR A 101 10.31 7.33 -26.50
C THR A 101 9.89 8.77 -26.82
N TYR A 102 9.03 8.97 -27.82
CA TYR A 102 8.58 10.31 -28.25
C TYR A 102 9.74 11.28 -28.54
N GLY A 103 10.82 10.78 -29.15
CA GLY A 103 11.99 11.59 -29.49
C GLY A 103 12.92 11.92 -28.30
N ARG A 104 12.56 11.58 -27.08
CA ARG A 104 13.33 11.81 -25.84
C ARG A 104 13.87 10.50 -25.28
N LEU A 105 14.98 10.56 -24.55
CA LEU A 105 15.47 9.45 -23.77
C LEU A 105 14.57 9.30 -22.54
N SER A 106 14.14 8.06 -22.22
CA SER A 106 13.51 7.72 -20.95
C SER A 106 14.41 6.71 -20.25
N ASP A 107 15.03 7.13 -19.16
CA ASP A 107 15.97 6.34 -18.39
C ASP A 107 15.32 5.84 -17.09
N GLY A 108 14.23 5.11 -17.26
CA GLY A 108 13.38 4.59 -16.21
C GLY A 108 11.90 4.75 -16.52
N MET A 109 11.06 4.40 -15.55
CA MET A 109 9.61 4.52 -15.61
C MET A 109 9.05 4.99 -14.27
N ILE A 110 8.14 5.96 -14.28
CA ILE A 110 7.33 6.31 -13.11
C ILE A 110 6.15 5.34 -13.06
N CYS A 111 5.98 4.64 -11.93
CA CYS A 111 5.06 3.51 -11.81
C CYS A 111 3.68 3.92 -11.30
N SER A 112 2.65 3.24 -11.78
CA SER A 112 1.31 3.22 -11.19
C SER A 112 1.22 2.14 -10.10
N ALA A 113 0.17 2.18 -9.27
CA ALA A 113 -0.11 1.13 -8.30
C ALA A 113 -0.33 -0.23 -8.97
N ALA A 114 -1.02 -0.26 -10.10
CA ALA A 114 -1.31 -1.49 -10.82
C ALA A 114 -0.06 -2.16 -11.42
N GLU A 115 0.91 -1.38 -11.91
CA GLU A 115 2.18 -1.92 -12.43
C GLU A 115 3.02 -2.60 -11.34
N MET A 116 2.82 -2.22 -10.07
CA MET A 116 3.48 -2.83 -8.91
C MET A 116 2.61 -3.89 -8.22
N ASN A 117 1.45 -4.26 -8.81
CA ASN A 117 0.48 -5.19 -8.22
C ASN A 117 -0.08 -4.74 -6.85
N LEU A 118 -0.15 -3.43 -6.60
CA LEU A 118 -0.72 -2.83 -5.39
C LEU A 118 -2.21 -2.48 -5.52
N GLY A 119 -2.80 -2.76 -6.65
CA GLY A 119 -4.20 -2.50 -6.94
C GLY A 119 -4.51 -2.62 -8.42
N VAL A 120 -5.74 -2.28 -8.81
CA VAL A 120 -6.23 -2.37 -10.20
C VAL A 120 -6.35 -1.01 -10.89
N ASP A 121 -5.97 0.07 -10.21
CA ASP A 121 -6.09 1.42 -10.75
C ASP A 121 -4.97 1.73 -11.75
N HIS A 122 -5.37 2.00 -12.98
CA HIS A 122 -4.52 2.41 -14.10
C HIS A 122 -4.74 3.88 -14.52
N SER A 123 -5.50 4.66 -13.74
CA SER A 123 -5.89 6.03 -14.10
C SER A 123 -4.71 7.03 -14.07
N GLY A 124 -3.60 6.65 -13.41
CA GLY A 124 -2.41 7.49 -13.30
C GLY A 124 -1.25 6.78 -12.60
N ILE A 125 -0.22 7.55 -12.30
CA ILE A 125 0.92 7.06 -11.52
C ILE A 125 0.62 7.10 -10.01
N LEU A 126 1.38 6.35 -9.22
CA LEU A 126 1.33 6.40 -7.77
C LEU A 126 2.10 7.63 -7.26
N VAL A 127 1.36 8.59 -6.69
CA VAL A 127 1.91 9.75 -6.01
C VAL A 127 1.94 9.47 -4.51
N LEU A 128 3.11 9.60 -3.89
CA LEU A 128 3.27 9.39 -2.45
C LEU A 128 2.98 10.69 -1.68
N PRO A 129 2.42 10.61 -0.47
CA PRO A 129 2.23 11.79 0.37
C PRO A 129 3.55 12.52 0.64
N PRO A 130 3.54 13.85 0.77
CA PRO A 130 4.73 14.62 1.12
C PRO A 130 5.35 14.12 2.43
N GLY A 131 6.68 13.98 2.44
CA GLY A 131 7.42 13.55 3.63
C GLY A 131 7.39 12.03 3.90
N THR A 132 6.81 11.22 3.00
CA THR A 132 6.81 9.75 3.13
C THR A 132 8.22 9.18 3.12
N ALA A 133 9.09 9.70 2.25
CA ALA A 133 10.50 9.29 2.15
C ALA A 133 11.33 10.36 1.43
N GLU A 134 12.64 10.25 1.50
CA GLU A 134 13.54 11.08 0.69
C GLU A 134 13.79 10.44 -0.68
N PRO A 135 14.12 11.27 -1.72
CA PRO A 135 14.57 10.76 -3.00
C PRO A 135 15.75 9.78 -2.85
N GLY A 136 15.72 8.68 -3.59
CA GLY A 136 16.72 7.61 -3.48
C GLY A 136 16.39 6.53 -2.47
N ALA A 137 15.38 6.72 -1.62
CA ALA A 137 14.92 5.66 -0.72
C ALA A 137 14.41 4.44 -1.50
N ARG A 138 14.66 3.23 -1.00
CA ARG A 138 14.18 2.00 -1.61
C ARG A 138 12.65 1.94 -1.52
N ALA A 139 11.97 2.07 -2.66
CA ALA A 139 10.52 2.15 -2.68
C ALA A 139 9.84 0.85 -2.20
N ALA A 140 10.49 -0.30 -2.34
CA ALA A 140 9.99 -1.56 -1.83
C ALA A 140 9.83 -1.55 -0.29
N ASP A 141 10.73 -0.88 0.44
CA ASP A 141 10.63 -0.74 1.90
C ASP A 141 9.50 0.23 2.28
N VAL A 142 9.40 1.34 1.55
CA VAL A 142 8.38 2.37 1.76
C VAL A 142 6.97 1.83 1.53
N LEU A 143 6.81 1.00 0.51
CA LEU A 143 5.53 0.42 0.09
C LEU A 143 5.23 -0.95 0.72
N GLY A 144 6.17 -1.52 1.47
CA GLY A 144 6.01 -2.84 2.06
C GLY A 144 5.94 -3.99 1.03
N LEU A 145 6.60 -3.84 -0.14
CA LEU A 145 6.53 -4.84 -1.22
C LEU A 145 7.24 -6.16 -0.88
N ASP A 146 8.10 -6.18 0.11
CA ASP A 146 8.77 -7.40 0.60
C ASP A 146 7.88 -8.19 1.57
N ASP A 147 6.57 -7.93 1.56
CA ASP A 147 5.60 -8.61 2.42
C ASP A 147 5.01 -9.86 1.76
N VAL A 148 4.35 -10.65 2.58
CA VAL A 148 3.65 -11.85 2.14
C VAL A 148 2.27 -11.92 2.78
N VAL A 149 1.30 -12.43 2.04
CA VAL A 149 -0.03 -12.78 2.53
C VAL A 149 -0.07 -14.26 2.80
N PHE A 150 -0.53 -14.63 4.00
CA PHE A 150 -0.77 -16.02 4.37
C PHE A 150 -2.27 -16.31 4.28
N HIS A 151 -2.67 -17.28 3.48
CA HIS A 151 -4.00 -17.84 3.53
C HIS A 151 -4.04 -18.94 4.59
N LEU A 152 -4.91 -18.76 5.57
CA LEU A 152 -5.05 -19.68 6.70
C LEU A 152 -6.38 -20.42 6.62
N ALA A 153 -6.36 -21.75 6.72
CA ALA A 153 -7.54 -22.53 6.98
C ALA A 153 -7.89 -22.44 8.48
N ILE A 154 -9.01 -21.82 8.79
CA ILE A 154 -9.51 -21.71 10.16
C ILE A 154 -10.49 -22.84 10.41
N THR A 155 -10.17 -23.74 11.35
CA THR A 155 -11.03 -24.84 11.73
C THR A 155 -12.32 -24.34 12.41
N PRO A 156 -13.45 -25.10 12.32
CA PRO A 156 -14.75 -24.65 12.85
C PRO A 156 -14.77 -24.35 14.35
N ASP A 157 -13.93 -25.01 15.12
CA ASP A 157 -13.77 -24.81 16.57
C ASP A 157 -13.03 -23.53 16.93
N ARG A 158 -12.35 -22.88 15.95
CA ARG A 158 -11.55 -21.69 16.13
C ARG A 158 -12.12 -20.45 15.41
N GLY A 159 -13.43 -20.36 15.34
CA GLY A 159 -14.12 -19.25 14.67
C GLY A 159 -13.68 -17.84 15.12
N TYR A 160 -13.18 -17.67 16.33
CA TYR A 160 -12.61 -16.41 16.83
C TYR A 160 -11.34 -16.00 16.06
N CYS A 161 -10.63 -16.94 15.43
CA CYS A 161 -9.46 -16.66 14.59
C CYS A 161 -9.80 -16.13 13.19
N LEU A 162 -11.10 -16.05 12.82
CA LEU A 162 -11.56 -15.29 11.66
C LEU A 162 -11.48 -13.77 11.89
N SER A 163 -10.56 -13.34 12.72
CA SER A 163 -10.29 -11.94 13.01
C SER A 163 -8.80 -11.72 13.31
N VAL A 164 -8.29 -10.53 12.97
CA VAL A 164 -6.92 -10.12 13.32
C VAL A 164 -6.69 -10.20 14.83
N ARG A 165 -7.69 -9.84 15.64
CA ARG A 165 -7.64 -9.93 17.10
C ARG A 165 -7.43 -11.34 17.60
N GLY A 166 -8.19 -12.31 17.08
CA GLY A 166 -8.08 -13.72 17.46
C GLY A 166 -6.75 -14.33 17.02
N LEU A 167 -6.34 -14.09 15.78
CA LEU A 167 -5.04 -14.54 15.27
C LEU A 167 -3.87 -13.95 16.06
N ALA A 168 -3.91 -12.65 16.37
CA ALA A 168 -2.86 -11.97 17.14
C ALA A 168 -2.70 -12.62 18.53
N ARG A 169 -3.81 -12.98 19.19
CA ARG A 169 -3.81 -13.67 20.49
C ARG A 169 -3.20 -15.06 20.41
N GLU A 170 -3.58 -15.85 19.41
CA GLU A 170 -3.00 -17.19 19.20
C GLU A 170 -1.50 -17.14 18.89
N ILE A 171 -1.10 -16.20 18.03
CA ILE A 171 0.30 -15.99 17.69
C ILE A 171 1.10 -15.52 18.91
N ALA A 172 0.57 -14.60 19.70
CA ALA A 172 1.21 -14.16 20.93
C ALA A 172 1.40 -15.32 21.91
N CYS A 173 0.39 -16.16 22.07
CA CYS A 173 0.46 -17.37 22.89
C CYS A 173 1.53 -18.35 22.35
N ALA A 174 1.58 -18.58 21.02
CA ALA A 174 2.52 -19.52 20.40
C ALA A 174 4.00 -19.11 20.55
N TYR A 175 4.24 -17.81 20.65
CA TYR A 175 5.59 -17.24 20.73
C TYR A 175 5.96 -16.69 22.09
N ASP A 176 5.10 -16.91 23.09
CA ASP A 176 5.27 -16.38 24.46
C ASP A 176 5.51 -14.85 24.44
N LEU A 177 4.66 -14.14 23.68
CA LEU A 177 4.72 -12.70 23.54
C LEU A 177 3.60 -12.03 24.32
N ASP A 178 3.86 -10.83 24.83
CA ASP A 178 2.81 -10.00 25.43
C ASP A 178 1.75 -9.66 24.38
N TYR A 179 0.48 -9.94 24.75
CA TYR A 179 -0.68 -9.60 23.92
C TYR A 179 -1.28 -8.27 24.37
N VAL A 180 -1.29 -7.30 23.47
CA VAL A 180 -2.03 -6.03 23.62
C VAL A 180 -3.25 -6.09 22.72
N ASP A 181 -4.45 -6.00 23.30
CA ASP A 181 -5.69 -6.04 22.54
C ASP A 181 -5.84 -4.76 21.66
N PRO A 182 -5.87 -4.89 20.33
CA PRO A 182 -6.03 -3.73 19.46
C PRO A 182 -7.41 -3.04 19.60
N ALA A 183 -8.39 -3.70 20.23
CA ALA A 183 -9.69 -3.11 20.50
C ALA A 183 -9.75 -2.40 21.88
N ASP A 184 -8.72 -2.52 22.70
CA ASP A 184 -8.62 -1.82 23.99
C ASP A 184 -8.07 -0.40 23.77
N VAL A 185 -8.85 0.37 23.01
CA VAL A 185 -8.58 1.79 22.77
C VAL A 185 -9.65 2.63 23.44
N PRO A 186 -9.28 3.80 24.02
CA PRO A 186 -10.27 4.69 24.58
C PRO A 186 -11.28 5.12 23.50
N PRO A 187 -12.57 5.22 23.82
CA PRO A 187 -13.57 5.68 22.87
C PRO A 187 -13.19 7.06 22.36
N LEU A 188 -13.25 7.23 21.04
CA LEU A 188 -13.03 8.55 20.45
C LEU A 188 -14.05 9.55 21.02
N PRO A 189 -13.61 10.78 21.38
CA PRO A 189 -14.53 11.80 21.84
C PRO A 189 -15.59 12.05 20.78
N VAL A 190 -16.84 12.16 21.21
CA VAL A 190 -17.97 12.50 20.35
C VAL A 190 -18.19 13.98 20.46
N GLU A 191 -17.93 14.72 19.40
CA GLU A 191 -18.22 16.14 19.26
C GLU A 191 -19.46 16.32 18.39
N GLY A 192 -20.33 17.26 18.78
CA GLY A 192 -21.54 17.57 18.03
C GLY A 192 -22.84 17.04 18.65
N PRO A 193 -23.99 17.38 18.04
CA PRO A 193 -25.30 16.97 18.57
C PRO A 193 -25.50 15.46 18.45
N ALA A 194 -26.03 14.87 19.52
CA ALA A 194 -26.47 13.48 19.49
C ALA A 194 -27.62 13.31 18.48
N LEU A 195 -27.52 12.32 17.61
CA LEU A 195 -28.65 11.90 16.77
C LEU A 195 -29.60 11.06 17.61
N GLY A 196 -30.90 11.39 17.53
CA GLY A 196 -31.93 10.62 18.19
C GLY A 196 -32.03 9.21 17.62
N VAL A 197 -31.99 8.20 18.48
CA VAL A 197 -32.24 6.80 18.12
C VAL A 197 -33.40 6.30 18.97
N THR A 198 -34.39 5.75 18.32
CA THR A 198 -35.54 5.10 18.98
C THR A 198 -35.49 3.61 18.61
N ILE A 199 -35.49 2.75 19.63
CA ILE A 199 -35.57 1.30 19.46
C ILE A 199 -37.03 0.91 19.80
N GLU A 200 -37.77 0.40 18.82
CA GLU A 200 -39.14 -0.05 19.05
C GLU A 200 -39.21 -1.30 19.91
N PRO A 201 -40.18 -1.42 20.80
CA PRO A 201 -40.35 -2.63 21.60
C PRO A 201 -40.60 -3.85 20.71
N GLY A 202 -39.99 -4.97 21.07
CA GLY A 202 -40.12 -6.26 20.36
C GLY A 202 -39.21 -6.47 19.18
N THR A 203 -38.31 -5.53 18.85
CA THR A 203 -37.32 -5.71 17.77
C THR A 203 -36.19 -6.68 18.10
N GLY A 204 -36.02 -7.06 19.39
CA GLY A 204 -34.89 -7.86 19.86
C GLY A 204 -33.56 -7.09 19.93
N VAL A 205 -33.52 -5.83 19.49
CA VAL A 205 -32.34 -4.97 19.55
C VAL A 205 -32.25 -4.37 20.94
N SER A 206 -31.19 -4.71 21.69
CA SER A 206 -30.94 -4.17 23.03
C SER A 206 -30.07 -2.91 23.01
N ARG A 207 -29.27 -2.71 21.97
CA ARG A 207 -28.34 -1.57 21.82
C ARG A 207 -28.12 -1.22 20.37
N PHE A 208 -28.16 0.06 20.05
CA PHE A 208 -27.81 0.59 18.75
C PHE A 208 -26.86 1.79 18.92
N ALA A 209 -25.75 1.80 18.23
CA ALA A 209 -24.78 2.90 18.25
C ALA A 209 -24.74 3.57 16.86
N LEU A 210 -24.86 4.89 16.83
CA LEU A 210 -24.82 5.69 15.62
C LEU A 210 -23.75 6.77 15.79
N ARG A 211 -22.86 6.88 14.80
CA ARG A 211 -21.86 7.94 14.75
C ARG A 211 -21.94 8.64 13.39
N PRO A 212 -22.35 9.91 13.34
CA PRO A 212 -22.28 10.70 12.12
C PRO A 212 -20.82 11.04 11.81
N VAL A 213 -20.45 10.96 10.55
CA VAL A 213 -19.17 11.42 10.02
C VAL A 213 -19.46 12.51 9.01
N THR A 214 -18.84 13.68 9.19
CA THR A 214 -19.01 14.85 8.31
C THR A 214 -17.69 15.22 7.64
N GLY A 215 -17.74 16.05 6.60
CA GLY A 215 -16.55 16.49 5.89
C GLY A 215 -15.92 15.43 4.99
N ILE A 216 -16.67 14.40 4.61
CA ILE A 216 -16.19 13.36 3.69
C ILE A 216 -16.16 13.93 2.27
N ASP A 217 -15.01 13.80 1.61
CA ASP A 217 -14.92 13.96 0.16
C ASP A 217 -15.22 12.61 -0.51
N PRO A 218 -16.38 12.46 -1.20
CA PRO A 218 -16.72 11.18 -1.85
C PRO A 218 -15.87 10.85 -3.06
N LYS A 219 -15.02 11.80 -3.51
CA LYS A 219 -14.07 11.62 -4.61
C LYS A 219 -12.64 11.39 -4.14
N ALA A 220 -12.40 11.44 -2.84
CA ALA A 220 -11.08 11.14 -2.31
C ALA A 220 -10.66 9.72 -2.69
N LEU A 221 -9.47 9.59 -3.22
CA LEU A 221 -8.88 8.28 -3.50
C LEU A 221 -8.58 7.55 -2.19
N SER A 222 -8.70 6.23 -2.21
CA SER A 222 -8.24 5.41 -1.09
C SER A 222 -6.73 5.61 -0.89
N PRO A 223 -6.25 5.66 0.37
CA PRO A 223 -4.83 5.62 0.62
C PRO A 223 -4.21 4.35 0.02
N TRP A 224 -2.94 4.45 -0.36
CA TRP A 224 -2.21 3.34 -0.97
C TRP A 224 -1.80 2.22 0.01
N TRP A 225 -1.94 2.46 1.34
CA TRP A 225 -1.66 1.46 2.40
C TRP A 225 -2.89 0.65 2.79
#